data_35aed6da1f759b4e551faf7a62f369c6
#
_entry.id   35aed6da1f759b4e551faf7a62f369c6
#
_cell.length_a   1.000
_cell.length_b   1.000
_cell.length_c   1.000
_cell.angle_alpha   90.00
_cell.angle_beta   90.00
_cell.angle_gamma   90.00
#
_symmetry.space_group_name_H-M   'P 1'
#
loop_
_entity.id
_entity.type
_entity.pdbx_description
1 polymer ?
#
loop_
_entity_poly.entity_id
_entity_poly.type
_entity_poly.pdbx_seq_one_letter_code
_entity_poly.pdbx_strand_id
1 'polypeptide(L)'
;LKNLGKSQALHAGFEKAQGDVIITMDADLQDNPEEIPELYNMIVNDKFDLVSGWKKKRYDSVISKNLPSKLFNWAARRTSGVKLHDFNCGLKAYKKDVVKNIDVNGEMHRYIPVLAKNAGFTKITEKVVLHQARKYGTTKFGMDRFIHGFLDLLTIWFISRFGKRPMHLFGALGVIMFIIGFGFTLYLGIDKLFFNTTGRLITERPQFYIALSTMIIGTQFFIAGFLGEIILQTKQDKKRYLIKDELNL
;
A
#
# COMPACT_ATOMS: atom_id res chain seq x y z
N LEU A 1 4.10 22.50 18.04
CA LEU A 1 3.49 21.26 17.55
C LEU A 1 4.40 20.63 16.50
N LYS A 2 4.67 19.31 16.62
CA LYS A 2 5.51 18.58 15.67
C LYS A 2 4.75 18.35 14.36
N ASN A 3 5.40 18.57 13.21
CA ASN A 3 4.83 18.22 11.92
C ASN A 3 4.82 16.67 11.78
N LEU A 4 3.64 16.09 11.68
CA LEU A 4 3.42 14.64 11.61
C LEU A 4 3.22 14.14 10.16
N GLY A 5 3.34 15.03 9.17
CA GLY A 5 3.22 14.71 7.75
C GLY A 5 1.80 14.81 7.18
N LYS A 6 1.71 14.68 5.84
CA LYS A 6 0.48 14.89 5.06
C LYS A 6 -0.63 13.89 5.41
N SER A 7 -0.28 12.61 5.60
CA SER A 7 -1.27 11.57 5.90
C SER A 7 -1.99 11.81 7.22
N GLN A 8 -1.27 12.23 8.26
CA GLN A 8 -1.86 12.55 9.56
C GLN A 8 -2.76 13.78 9.50
N ALA A 9 -2.36 14.79 8.72
CA ALA A 9 -3.20 15.97 8.49
C ALA A 9 -4.50 15.61 7.76
N LEU A 10 -4.43 14.73 6.74
CA LEU A 10 -5.61 14.22 6.04
C LEU A 10 -6.50 13.39 6.96
N HIS A 11 -5.92 12.51 7.77
CA HIS A 11 -6.67 11.70 8.74
C HIS A 11 -7.46 12.59 9.72
N ALA A 12 -6.80 13.56 10.33
CA ALA A 12 -7.45 14.52 11.22
C ALA A 12 -8.56 15.32 10.51
N GLY A 13 -8.34 15.75 9.26
CA GLY A 13 -9.34 16.39 8.43
C GLY A 13 -10.54 15.50 8.14
N PHE A 14 -10.32 14.25 7.80
CA PHE A 14 -11.37 13.25 7.55
C PHE A 14 -12.19 12.93 8.79
N GLU A 15 -11.56 12.85 9.95
CA GLU A 15 -12.28 12.67 11.23
C GLU A 15 -13.22 13.85 11.53
N LYS A 16 -12.77 15.08 11.30
CA LYS A 16 -13.54 16.30 11.60
C LYS A 16 -14.54 16.69 10.52
N ALA A 17 -14.37 16.21 9.29
CA ALA A 17 -15.27 16.55 8.19
C ALA A 17 -16.70 16.04 8.46
N GLN A 18 -17.69 16.93 8.25
CA GLN A 18 -19.13 16.69 8.51
C GLN A 18 -19.97 16.67 7.22
N GLY A 19 -19.48 17.27 6.13
CA GLY A 19 -20.20 17.35 4.86
C GLY A 19 -20.39 15.99 4.22
N ASP A 20 -21.38 15.86 3.32
CA ASP A 20 -21.65 14.63 2.58
C ASP A 20 -20.62 14.35 1.49
N VAL A 21 -20.01 15.41 0.96
CA VAL A 21 -18.88 15.36 0.03
C VAL A 21 -17.67 16.04 0.67
N ILE A 22 -16.56 15.33 0.70
CA ILE A 22 -15.30 15.85 1.22
C ILE A 22 -14.34 16.02 0.03
N ILE A 23 -13.71 17.20 -0.07
CA ILE A 23 -12.75 17.50 -1.13
C ILE A 23 -11.40 17.83 -0.49
N THR A 24 -10.34 17.20 -0.97
CA THR A 24 -8.96 17.52 -0.59
C THR A 24 -8.27 18.26 -1.72
N MET A 25 -7.42 19.20 -1.38
CA MET A 25 -6.61 19.98 -2.32
C MET A 25 -5.25 20.29 -1.69
N ASP A 26 -4.19 20.34 -2.49
CA ASP A 26 -2.87 20.73 -2.02
C ASP A 26 -2.81 22.27 -1.85
N ALA A 27 -2.21 22.74 -0.75
CA ALA A 27 -2.13 24.16 -0.40
C ALA A 27 -0.98 24.90 -1.10
N ASP A 28 -0.36 24.33 -2.13
CA ASP A 28 0.79 24.88 -2.84
C ASP A 28 0.38 25.74 -4.07
N LEU A 29 -0.90 26.01 -4.22
CA LEU A 29 -1.51 26.83 -5.28
C LEU A 29 -1.29 26.28 -6.70
N GLN A 30 -0.99 24.99 -6.83
CA GLN A 30 -0.84 24.33 -8.14
C GLN A 30 -2.16 23.74 -8.66
N ASP A 31 -3.09 23.41 -7.77
CA ASP A 31 -4.41 22.90 -8.12
C ASP A 31 -5.40 24.08 -8.34
N ASN A 32 -6.26 23.95 -9.36
CA ASN A 32 -7.25 25.00 -9.67
C ASN A 32 -8.56 24.76 -8.90
N PRO A 33 -9.01 25.71 -8.03
CA PRO A 33 -10.26 25.57 -7.30
C PRO A 33 -11.51 25.50 -8.19
N GLU A 34 -11.45 26.00 -9.43
CA GLU A 34 -12.56 25.94 -10.39
C GLU A 34 -12.95 24.50 -10.79
N GLU A 35 -12.09 23.52 -10.50
CA GLU A 35 -12.38 22.11 -10.72
C GLU A 35 -13.34 21.52 -9.66
N ILE A 36 -13.51 22.18 -8.51
CA ILE A 36 -14.28 21.70 -7.37
C ILE A 36 -15.76 21.45 -7.71
N PRO A 37 -16.49 22.36 -8.39
CA PRO A 37 -17.91 22.13 -8.69
C PRO A 37 -18.17 20.89 -9.51
N GLU A 38 -17.32 20.58 -10.49
CA GLU A 38 -17.49 19.40 -11.32
C GLU A 38 -17.16 18.11 -10.55
N LEU A 39 -16.08 18.11 -9.75
CA LEU A 39 -15.76 16.99 -8.86
C LEU A 39 -16.89 16.71 -7.87
N TYR A 40 -17.52 17.75 -7.33
CA TYR A 40 -18.70 17.65 -6.47
C TYR A 40 -19.87 17.00 -7.20
N ASN A 41 -20.18 17.46 -8.42
CA ASN A 41 -21.27 16.93 -9.23
C ASN A 41 -21.07 15.44 -9.56
N MET A 42 -19.84 15.01 -9.85
CA MET A 42 -19.51 13.60 -10.09
C MET A 42 -19.82 12.72 -8.87
N ILE A 43 -19.62 13.23 -7.65
CA ILE A 43 -19.98 12.48 -6.43
C ILE A 43 -21.51 12.46 -6.23
N VAL A 44 -22.18 13.63 -6.36
CA VAL A 44 -23.60 13.77 -6.03
C VAL A 44 -24.49 13.19 -7.13
N ASN A 45 -24.26 13.57 -8.38
CA ASN A 45 -25.13 13.25 -9.50
C ASN A 45 -24.75 11.89 -10.14
N ASP A 46 -23.46 11.67 -10.42
CA ASP A 46 -22.99 10.43 -11.07
C ASP A 46 -22.77 9.29 -10.07
N LYS A 47 -22.96 9.56 -8.76
CA LYS A 47 -22.89 8.56 -7.69
C LYS A 47 -21.55 7.83 -7.58
N PHE A 48 -20.44 8.48 -7.93
CA PHE A 48 -19.11 7.95 -7.66
C PHE A 48 -18.80 7.99 -6.16
N ASP A 49 -18.02 7.02 -5.68
CA ASP A 49 -17.57 6.97 -4.30
C ASP A 49 -16.34 7.84 -4.08
N LEU A 50 -15.45 7.86 -5.09
CA LEU A 50 -14.22 8.64 -5.10
C LEU A 50 -13.91 9.11 -6.53
N VAL A 51 -13.58 10.38 -6.68
CA VAL A 51 -13.07 10.98 -7.93
C VAL A 51 -11.69 11.55 -7.67
N SER A 52 -10.67 11.08 -8.42
CA SER A 52 -9.29 11.58 -8.32
C SER A 52 -8.99 12.54 -9.47
N GLY A 53 -8.34 13.66 -9.20
CA GLY A 53 -7.79 14.49 -10.26
C GLY A 53 -6.70 13.75 -11.04
N TRP A 54 -6.63 13.97 -12.34
CA TRP A 54 -5.57 13.51 -13.22
C TRP A 54 -4.85 14.69 -13.87
N LYS A 55 -3.61 14.95 -13.44
CA LYS A 55 -2.74 16.00 -13.98
C LYS A 55 -2.12 15.50 -15.29
N LYS A 56 -2.89 15.56 -16.41
CA LYS A 56 -2.45 15.06 -17.74
C LYS A 56 -1.24 15.82 -18.27
N LYS A 57 -1.21 17.15 -18.09
CA LYS A 57 -0.04 17.99 -18.40
C LYS A 57 0.61 18.41 -17.08
N ARG A 58 1.85 17.99 -16.86
CA ARG A 58 2.65 18.40 -15.69
C ARG A 58 3.76 19.31 -16.18
N TYR A 59 3.88 20.48 -15.57
CA TYR A 59 4.92 21.47 -15.86
C TYR A 59 6.23 21.18 -15.11
N ASP A 60 6.35 20.03 -14.47
CA ASP A 60 7.55 19.58 -13.76
C ASP A 60 8.58 18.95 -14.71
N SER A 61 9.88 18.96 -14.33
CA SER A 61 10.97 18.37 -15.13
C SER A 61 10.72 16.90 -15.50
N VAL A 62 10.86 16.60 -16.81
CA VAL A 62 10.39 15.33 -17.42
C VAL A 62 11.17 14.11 -16.92
N ILE A 63 12.46 14.21 -16.68
CA ILE A 63 13.32 13.04 -16.41
C ILE A 63 13.31 12.63 -14.94
N SER A 64 13.40 13.58 -14.01
CA SER A 64 13.57 13.24 -12.57
C SER A 64 12.26 12.92 -11.83
N LYS A 65 11.10 13.35 -12.34
CA LYS A 65 9.81 13.19 -11.66
C LYS A 65 8.80 12.33 -12.41
N ASN A 66 8.79 12.34 -13.74
CA ASN A 66 7.73 11.70 -14.52
C ASN A 66 7.93 10.19 -14.68
N LEU A 67 9.17 9.71 -14.86
CA LEU A 67 9.44 8.28 -15.07
C LEU A 67 9.13 7.43 -13.80
N PRO A 68 9.62 7.79 -12.62
CA PRO A 68 9.27 7.08 -11.37
C PRO A 68 7.77 7.12 -11.08
N SER A 69 7.12 8.27 -11.35
CA SER A 69 5.67 8.41 -11.14
C SER A 69 4.85 7.53 -12.10
N LYS A 70 5.27 7.39 -13.37
CA LYS A 70 4.61 6.50 -14.34
C LYS A 70 4.74 5.04 -13.95
N LEU A 71 5.95 4.61 -13.54
CA LEU A 71 6.18 3.25 -13.07
C LEU A 71 5.36 2.94 -11.82
N PHE A 72 5.33 3.87 -10.86
CA PHE A 72 4.51 3.79 -9.67
C PHE A 72 3.02 3.63 -10.01
N ASN A 73 2.47 4.51 -10.85
CA ASN A 73 1.07 4.47 -11.22
C ASN A 73 0.72 3.19 -12.01
N TRP A 74 1.62 2.70 -12.87
CA TRP A 74 1.46 1.44 -13.58
C TRP A 74 1.39 0.25 -12.60
N ALA A 75 2.33 0.17 -11.67
CA ALA A 75 2.35 -0.90 -10.68
C ALA A 75 1.16 -0.82 -9.72
N ALA A 76 0.79 0.40 -9.26
CA ALA A 76 -0.40 0.61 -8.44
C ALA A 76 -1.68 0.13 -9.14
N ARG A 77 -1.85 0.44 -10.43
CA ARG A 77 -2.98 -0.07 -11.24
C ARG A 77 -2.99 -1.59 -11.33
N ARG A 78 -1.82 -2.17 -11.64
CA ARG A 78 -1.69 -3.62 -11.87
C ARG A 78 -1.97 -4.42 -10.60
N THR A 79 -1.53 -3.92 -9.46
CA THR A 79 -1.65 -4.63 -8.17
C THR A 79 -2.98 -4.38 -7.47
N SER A 80 -3.49 -3.14 -7.49
CA SER A 80 -4.76 -2.79 -6.81
C SER A 80 -6.00 -3.03 -7.68
N GLY A 81 -5.83 -3.10 -9.02
CA GLY A 81 -6.93 -3.14 -9.97
C GLY A 81 -7.79 -1.86 -9.98
N VAL A 82 -7.30 -0.75 -9.43
CA VAL A 82 -7.92 0.58 -9.52
C VAL A 82 -7.42 1.24 -10.80
N LYS A 83 -8.34 1.62 -11.69
CA LYS A 83 -8.00 2.17 -13.02
C LYS A 83 -7.84 3.70 -12.96
N LEU A 84 -6.75 4.18 -12.35
CA LEU A 84 -6.39 5.60 -12.30
C LEU A 84 -5.04 5.84 -13.00
N HIS A 85 -4.91 6.96 -13.71
CA HIS A 85 -3.64 7.40 -14.29
C HIS A 85 -2.75 8.13 -13.29
N ASP A 86 -3.35 8.79 -12.28
CA ASP A 86 -2.62 9.55 -11.27
C ASP A 86 -3.12 9.28 -9.85
N PHE A 87 -2.39 8.44 -9.11
CA PHE A 87 -2.67 8.18 -7.70
C PHE A 87 -2.20 9.32 -6.78
N ASN A 88 -1.22 10.12 -7.24
CA ASN A 88 -0.53 11.12 -6.42
C ASN A 88 -1.19 12.50 -6.45
N CYS A 89 -2.23 12.73 -7.26
CA CYS A 89 -2.93 14.00 -7.28
C CYS A 89 -3.53 14.31 -5.90
N GLY A 90 -3.31 15.52 -5.38
CA GLY A 90 -3.87 15.98 -4.11
C GLY A 90 -5.35 16.34 -4.20
N LEU A 91 -5.78 16.79 -5.39
CA LEU A 91 -7.16 17.15 -5.64
C LEU A 91 -8.02 15.89 -5.84
N LYS A 92 -8.86 15.60 -4.87
CA LYS A 92 -9.77 14.45 -4.87
C LYS A 92 -11.09 14.80 -4.17
N ALA A 93 -12.17 14.21 -4.65
CA ALA A 93 -13.49 14.27 -4.03
C ALA A 93 -13.91 12.89 -3.53
N TYR A 94 -14.58 12.84 -2.40
CA TYR A 94 -14.99 11.60 -1.73
C TYR A 94 -16.42 11.74 -1.20
N LYS A 95 -17.17 10.64 -1.21
CA LYS A 95 -18.31 10.52 -0.31
C LYS A 95 -17.86 10.49 1.13
N LYS A 96 -18.69 11.01 2.04
CA LYS A 96 -18.47 10.98 3.48
C LYS A 96 -18.13 9.55 3.99
N ASP A 97 -18.88 8.57 3.53
CA ASP A 97 -18.69 7.16 3.93
C ASP A 97 -17.31 6.64 3.60
N VAL A 98 -16.73 7.05 2.47
CA VAL A 98 -15.36 6.66 2.09
C VAL A 98 -14.37 7.10 3.15
N VAL A 99 -14.35 8.41 3.47
CA VAL A 99 -13.37 8.98 4.41
C VAL A 99 -13.57 8.52 5.85
N LYS A 100 -14.79 8.15 6.22
CA LYS A 100 -15.10 7.62 7.56
C LYS A 100 -14.75 6.15 7.74
N ASN A 101 -14.50 5.42 6.65
CA ASN A 101 -14.23 3.98 6.67
C ASN A 101 -12.84 3.59 6.17
N ILE A 102 -11.96 4.57 5.93
CA ILE A 102 -10.56 4.34 5.57
C ILE A 102 -9.63 4.90 6.66
N ASP A 103 -8.56 4.17 6.97
CA ASP A 103 -7.50 4.65 7.86
C ASP A 103 -6.30 5.11 7.01
N VAL A 104 -5.96 6.41 7.10
CA VAL A 104 -4.84 7.00 6.35
C VAL A 104 -3.68 7.26 7.31
N ASN A 105 -2.83 6.26 7.51
CA ASN A 105 -1.68 6.31 8.42
C ASN A 105 -0.35 6.30 7.66
N GLY A 106 0.73 6.78 8.28
CA GLY A 106 2.08 6.79 7.69
C GLY A 106 2.11 7.56 6.36
N GLU A 107 2.65 6.98 5.29
CA GLU A 107 2.72 7.59 3.95
C GLU A 107 1.54 7.16 3.04
N MET A 108 0.42 6.72 3.62
CA MET A 108 -0.70 6.13 2.87
C MET A 108 -1.58 7.13 2.11
N HIS A 109 -1.30 8.42 2.16
CA HIS A 109 -2.08 9.43 1.43
C HIS A 109 -2.16 9.20 -0.09
N ARG A 110 -1.15 8.52 -0.67
CA ARG A 110 -1.13 8.15 -2.09
C ARG A 110 -2.03 6.97 -2.41
N TYR A 111 -2.35 6.16 -1.39
CA TYR A 111 -3.09 4.90 -1.52
C TYR A 111 -4.56 5.02 -1.18
N ILE A 112 -5.05 6.21 -0.90
CA ILE A 112 -6.46 6.42 -0.56
C ILE A 112 -7.42 5.73 -1.55
N PRO A 113 -7.23 5.78 -2.88
CA PRO A 113 -8.09 5.04 -3.81
C PRO A 113 -8.04 3.52 -3.63
N VAL A 114 -6.86 2.99 -3.26
CA VAL A 114 -6.68 1.55 -2.98
C VAL A 114 -7.35 1.18 -1.65
N LEU A 115 -7.18 2.01 -0.62
CA LEU A 115 -7.84 1.82 0.68
C LEU A 115 -9.36 1.87 0.54
N ALA A 116 -9.90 2.82 -0.23
CA ALA A 116 -11.32 2.91 -0.53
C ALA A 116 -11.84 1.64 -1.20
N LYS A 117 -11.14 1.15 -2.23
CA LYS A 117 -11.50 -0.12 -2.89
C LYS A 117 -11.48 -1.30 -1.93
N ASN A 118 -10.46 -1.40 -1.08
CA ASN A 118 -10.33 -2.47 -0.09
C ASN A 118 -11.41 -2.40 1.01
N ALA A 119 -11.94 -1.20 1.27
CA ALA A 119 -13.09 -0.97 2.15
C ALA A 119 -14.44 -1.24 1.48
N GLY A 120 -14.46 -1.62 0.18
CA GLY A 120 -15.68 -1.97 -0.56
C GLY A 120 -16.24 -0.89 -1.48
N PHE A 121 -15.64 0.30 -1.52
CA PHE A 121 -16.04 1.38 -2.41
C PHE A 121 -15.42 1.17 -3.80
N THR A 122 -16.24 0.74 -4.75
CA THR A 122 -15.76 0.30 -6.08
C THR A 122 -15.97 1.33 -7.19
N LYS A 123 -16.87 2.32 -6.98
CA LYS A 123 -17.14 3.36 -7.96
C LYS A 123 -16.09 4.47 -7.89
N ILE A 124 -14.88 4.15 -8.34
CA ILE A 124 -13.72 5.03 -8.33
C ILE A 124 -13.41 5.44 -9.76
N THR A 125 -13.28 6.76 -10.00
CA THR A 125 -12.96 7.33 -11.30
C THR A 125 -11.96 8.47 -11.19
N GLU A 126 -11.57 9.02 -12.33
CA GLU A 126 -10.70 10.20 -12.39
C GLU A 126 -11.26 11.25 -13.35
N LYS A 127 -10.88 12.50 -13.10
CA LYS A 127 -11.16 13.65 -13.95
C LYS A 127 -9.85 14.34 -14.32
N VAL A 128 -9.68 14.68 -15.60
CA VAL A 128 -8.55 15.53 -16.02
C VAL A 128 -8.73 16.91 -15.39
N VAL A 129 -7.71 17.35 -14.63
CA VAL A 129 -7.71 18.65 -13.95
C VAL A 129 -6.56 19.51 -14.45
N LEU A 130 -6.79 20.83 -14.44
CA LEU A 130 -5.76 21.79 -14.77
C LEU A 130 -4.73 21.87 -13.64
N HIS A 131 -3.46 21.84 -14.03
CA HIS A 131 -2.35 21.99 -13.08
C HIS A 131 -1.51 23.21 -13.47
N GLN A 132 -1.25 24.07 -12.50
CA GLN A 132 -0.45 25.28 -12.71
C GLN A 132 1.01 25.04 -12.31
N ALA A 133 1.91 25.76 -12.97
CA ALA A 133 3.32 25.77 -12.56
C ALA A 133 3.43 26.37 -11.15
N ARG A 134 4.34 25.84 -10.34
CA ARG A 134 4.57 26.34 -8.98
C ARG A 134 5.03 27.81 -9.01
N LYS A 135 4.31 28.67 -8.32
CA LYS A 135 4.64 30.10 -8.21
C LYS A 135 5.59 30.41 -7.06
N TYR A 136 5.51 29.63 -5.97
CA TYR A 136 6.26 29.87 -4.72
C TYR A 136 6.93 28.60 -4.20
N GLY A 137 8.10 28.77 -3.56
CA GLY A 137 8.83 27.68 -2.90
C GLY A 137 9.72 26.84 -3.81
N THR A 138 10.71 26.18 -3.21
CA THR A 138 11.65 25.28 -3.88
C THR A 138 11.28 23.82 -3.63
N THR A 139 11.57 22.96 -4.59
CA THR A 139 11.35 21.51 -4.46
C THR A 139 12.40 20.90 -3.52
N LYS A 140 11.97 20.34 -2.39
CA LYS A 140 12.86 19.67 -1.41
C LYS A 140 13.14 18.19 -1.75
N PHE A 141 13.04 17.78 -3.00
CA PHE A 141 13.15 16.35 -3.35
C PHE A 141 14.53 15.99 -3.91
N GLY A 142 15.27 15.11 -3.21
CA GLY A 142 16.55 14.52 -3.58
C GLY A 142 16.46 13.11 -4.18
N MET A 143 17.62 12.43 -4.28
CA MET A 143 17.80 11.04 -4.80
C MET A 143 17.02 9.99 -3.98
N ASP A 144 16.74 10.25 -2.70
CA ASP A 144 15.96 9.38 -1.80
C ASP A 144 14.58 8.99 -2.36
N ARG A 145 14.08 9.76 -3.34
CA ARG A 145 12.78 9.51 -3.98
C ARG A 145 12.71 8.17 -4.72
N PHE A 146 13.83 7.67 -5.26
CA PHE A 146 13.85 6.37 -5.95
C PHE A 146 13.69 5.23 -4.94
N ILE A 147 14.42 5.31 -3.81
CA ILE A 147 14.34 4.31 -2.75
C ILE A 147 12.92 4.31 -2.15
N HIS A 148 12.40 5.48 -1.79
CA HIS A 148 11.05 5.61 -1.27
C HIS A 148 9.99 5.17 -2.29
N GLY A 149 10.15 5.50 -3.57
CA GLY A 149 9.24 5.05 -4.64
C GLY A 149 9.21 3.53 -4.79
N PHE A 150 10.37 2.87 -4.69
CA PHE A 150 10.44 1.40 -4.71
C PHE A 150 9.78 0.77 -3.48
N LEU A 151 10.08 1.28 -2.28
CA LEU A 151 9.46 0.82 -1.03
C LEU A 151 7.95 1.05 -1.04
N ASP A 152 7.49 2.17 -1.59
CA ASP A 152 6.08 2.48 -1.79
C ASP A 152 5.39 1.44 -2.69
N LEU A 153 6.03 1.03 -3.81
CA LEU A 153 5.52 0.00 -4.70
C LEU A 153 5.40 -1.36 -4.00
N LEU A 154 6.42 -1.72 -3.23
CA LEU A 154 6.42 -2.96 -2.44
C LEU A 154 5.28 -2.93 -1.41
N THR A 155 5.09 -1.80 -0.75
CA THR A 155 4.03 -1.57 0.24
C THR A 155 2.64 -1.70 -0.39
N ILE A 156 2.41 -1.08 -1.57
CA ILE A 156 1.14 -1.24 -2.31
C ILE A 156 0.88 -2.71 -2.65
N TRP A 157 1.88 -3.35 -3.25
CA TRP A 157 1.75 -4.74 -3.65
C TRP A 157 1.39 -5.61 -2.45
N PHE A 158 2.10 -5.43 -1.34
CA PHE A 158 1.88 -6.16 -0.11
C PHE A 158 0.48 -5.92 0.48
N ILE A 159 0.10 -4.63 0.67
CA ILE A 159 -1.21 -4.27 1.25
C ILE A 159 -2.36 -4.73 0.34
N SER A 160 -2.22 -4.58 -0.97
CA SER A 160 -3.27 -4.97 -1.91
C SER A 160 -3.48 -6.48 -1.98
N ARG A 161 -2.41 -7.25 -1.84
CA ARG A 161 -2.45 -8.72 -1.98
C ARG A 161 -2.62 -9.45 -0.65
N PHE A 162 -1.93 -8.99 0.39
CA PHE A 162 -1.80 -9.69 1.68
C PHE A 162 -2.22 -8.85 2.88
N GLY A 163 -2.64 -7.61 2.69
CA GLY A 163 -2.97 -6.69 3.78
C GLY A 163 -4.10 -7.15 4.70
N LYS A 164 -4.87 -8.16 4.28
CA LYS A 164 -5.91 -8.80 5.12
C LYS A 164 -5.46 -10.14 5.72
N ARG A 165 -4.40 -10.77 5.20
CA ARG A 165 -3.95 -12.11 5.60
C ARG A 165 -2.44 -12.28 5.36
N PRO A 166 -1.57 -11.62 6.14
CA PRO A 166 -0.11 -11.72 5.97
C PRO A 166 0.42 -13.13 6.20
N MET A 167 -0.27 -13.93 7.03
CA MET A 167 0.08 -15.32 7.29
C MET A 167 0.10 -16.18 6.02
N HIS A 168 -0.77 -15.88 5.03
CA HIS A 168 -0.79 -16.64 3.77
C HIS A 168 0.49 -16.49 2.95
N LEU A 169 1.15 -15.33 3.00
CA LEU A 169 2.43 -15.14 2.30
C LEU A 169 3.61 -15.64 3.12
N PHE A 170 3.79 -15.05 4.29
CA PHE A 170 4.98 -15.31 5.11
C PHE A 170 4.94 -16.70 5.73
N GLY A 171 3.77 -17.16 6.18
CA GLY A 171 3.61 -18.49 6.73
C GLY A 171 3.86 -19.58 5.69
N ALA A 172 3.27 -19.47 4.49
CA ALA A 172 3.50 -20.43 3.42
C ALA A 172 4.98 -20.49 2.99
N LEU A 173 5.59 -19.32 2.76
CA LEU A 173 7.01 -19.23 2.41
C LEU A 173 7.90 -19.79 3.52
N GLY A 174 7.58 -19.48 4.78
CA GLY A 174 8.29 -19.98 5.96
C GLY A 174 8.26 -21.51 6.06
N VAL A 175 7.07 -22.10 5.90
CA VAL A 175 6.90 -23.57 5.92
C VAL A 175 7.65 -24.23 4.77
N ILE A 176 7.57 -23.71 3.56
CA ILE A 176 8.28 -24.25 2.40
C ILE A 176 9.80 -24.23 2.63
N MET A 177 10.34 -23.07 3.07
CA MET A 177 11.78 -22.94 3.35
C MET A 177 12.22 -23.87 4.47
N PHE A 178 11.40 -24.01 5.52
CA PHE A 178 11.70 -24.92 6.62
C PHE A 178 11.75 -26.39 6.13
N ILE A 179 10.78 -26.84 5.36
CA ILE A 179 10.72 -28.20 4.80
C ILE A 179 11.91 -28.47 3.89
N ILE A 180 12.28 -27.52 3.02
CA ILE A 180 13.44 -27.68 2.12
C ILE A 180 14.73 -27.78 2.94
N GLY A 181 14.95 -26.87 3.89
CA GLY A 181 16.15 -26.88 4.73
C GLY A 181 16.25 -28.14 5.59
N PHE A 182 15.13 -28.54 6.21
CA PHE A 182 15.05 -29.77 7.02
C PHE A 182 15.31 -31.03 6.16
N GLY A 183 14.65 -31.15 5.01
CA GLY A 183 14.86 -32.28 4.09
C GLY A 183 16.30 -32.39 3.62
N PHE A 184 16.95 -31.24 3.33
CA PHE A 184 18.35 -31.24 2.92
C PHE A 184 19.30 -31.61 4.08
N THR A 185 19.02 -31.14 5.30
CA THR A 185 19.78 -31.50 6.51
C THR A 185 19.62 -33.00 6.80
N LEU A 186 18.40 -33.52 6.67
CA LEU A 186 18.12 -34.96 6.85
C LEU A 186 18.85 -35.81 5.81
N TYR A 187 18.85 -35.39 4.55
CA TYR A 187 19.60 -36.05 3.47
C TYR A 187 21.09 -36.11 3.79
N LEU A 188 21.71 -34.99 4.20
CA LEU A 188 23.12 -34.96 4.59
C LEU A 188 23.42 -35.86 5.80
N GLY A 189 22.49 -35.96 6.74
CA GLY A 189 22.56 -36.85 7.91
C GLY A 189 22.54 -38.32 7.50
N ILE A 190 21.60 -38.71 6.66
CA ILE A 190 21.48 -40.07 6.14
C ILE A 190 22.71 -40.45 5.32
N ASP A 191 23.15 -39.54 4.41
CA ASP A 191 24.37 -39.76 3.61
C ASP A 191 25.60 -40.02 4.50
N LYS A 192 25.76 -39.28 5.59
CA LYS A 192 26.86 -39.43 6.53
C LYS A 192 26.78 -40.70 7.34
N LEU A 193 25.58 -41.12 7.77
CA LEU A 193 25.41 -42.31 8.63
C LEU A 193 25.49 -43.63 7.87
N PHE A 194 24.99 -43.66 6.63
CA PHE A 194 24.81 -44.91 5.92
C PHE A 194 25.74 -45.08 4.70
N PHE A 195 26.13 -43.99 4.05
CA PHE A 195 26.88 -44.06 2.79
C PHE A 195 28.32 -43.57 2.89
N ASN A 196 28.57 -42.46 3.58
CA ASN A 196 29.88 -41.79 3.64
C ASN A 196 30.41 -41.68 5.08
N THR A 197 30.47 -42.80 5.80
CA THR A 197 30.84 -42.87 7.23
C THR A 197 32.24 -42.33 7.52
N THR A 198 33.21 -42.54 6.63
CA THR A 198 34.63 -42.15 6.78
C THR A 198 34.99 -40.81 6.15
N GLY A 199 34.05 -40.19 5.41
CA GLY A 199 34.25 -38.91 4.73
C GLY A 199 34.18 -37.69 5.68
N ARG A 200 34.26 -36.49 5.09
CA ARG A 200 34.19 -35.18 5.82
C ARG A 200 33.01 -35.13 6.76
N LEU A 201 33.16 -34.42 7.88
CA LEU A 201 32.08 -34.17 8.82
C LEU A 201 30.96 -33.37 8.13
N ILE A 202 29.72 -33.53 8.61
CA ILE A 202 28.56 -32.75 8.10
C ILE A 202 28.83 -31.25 8.23
N THR A 203 29.43 -30.85 9.34
CA THR A 203 29.79 -29.45 9.66
C THR A 203 30.91 -28.88 8.77
N GLU A 204 31.67 -29.72 8.09
CA GLU A 204 32.70 -29.27 7.12
C GLU A 204 32.11 -29.06 5.71
N ARG A 205 30.83 -29.38 5.51
CA ARG A 205 30.14 -29.25 4.23
C ARG A 205 29.40 -27.91 4.19
N PRO A 206 29.71 -26.98 3.26
CA PRO A 206 29.01 -25.68 3.16
C PRO A 206 27.50 -25.84 3.00
N GLN A 207 27.05 -26.91 2.36
CA GLN A 207 25.63 -27.22 2.15
C GLN A 207 24.84 -27.36 3.46
N PHE A 208 25.47 -27.83 4.53
CA PHE A 208 24.85 -27.93 5.85
C PHE A 208 24.47 -26.56 6.39
N TYR A 209 25.35 -25.56 6.27
CA TYR A 209 25.08 -24.19 6.74
C TYR A 209 23.98 -23.50 5.89
N ILE A 210 23.94 -23.76 4.60
CA ILE A 210 22.89 -23.27 3.72
C ILE A 210 21.53 -23.85 4.16
N ALA A 211 21.48 -25.15 4.40
CA ALA A 211 20.26 -25.82 4.87
C ALA A 211 19.79 -25.28 6.22
N LEU A 212 20.71 -25.16 7.19
CA LEU A 212 20.43 -24.62 8.52
C LEU A 212 19.93 -23.15 8.44
N SER A 213 20.62 -22.30 7.67
CA SER A 213 20.21 -20.93 7.47
C SER A 213 18.82 -20.84 6.82
N THR A 214 18.51 -21.71 5.86
CA THR A 214 17.19 -21.77 5.22
C THR A 214 16.10 -22.13 6.22
N MET A 215 16.35 -23.09 7.14
CA MET A 215 15.42 -23.43 8.21
C MET A 215 15.18 -22.24 9.16
N ILE A 216 16.25 -21.58 9.58
CA ILE A 216 16.17 -20.42 10.49
C ILE A 216 15.36 -19.29 9.85
N ILE A 217 15.67 -18.93 8.60
CA ILE A 217 14.95 -17.89 7.86
C ILE A 217 13.48 -18.30 7.65
N GLY A 218 13.23 -19.59 7.35
CA GLY A 218 11.87 -20.12 7.22
C GLY A 218 11.05 -19.95 8.51
N THR A 219 11.65 -20.29 9.65
CA THR A 219 11.03 -20.09 10.97
C THR A 219 10.75 -18.61 11.24
N GLN A 220 11.69 -17.70 10.89
CA GLN A 220 11.51 -16.26 11.07
C GLN A 220 10.36 -15.72 10.19
N PHE A 221 10.24 -16.17 8.94
CA PHE A 221 9.11 -15.78 8.09
C PHE A 221 7.78 -16.27 8.65
N PHE A 222 7.73 -17.50 9.16
CA PHE A 222 6.53 -18.03 9.79
C PHE A 222 6.10 -17.18 10.99
N ILE A 223 7.03 -16.88 11.89
CA ILE A 223 6.78 -16.02 13.06
C ILE A 223 6.35 -14.61 12.63
N ALA A 224 6.99 -14.02 11.63
CA ALA A 224 6.62 -12.70 11.11
C ALA A 224 5.19 -12.69 10.54
N GLY A 225 4.81 -13.74 9.82
CA GLY A 225 3.45 -13.92 9.30
C GLY A 225 2.42 -14.03 10.42
N PHE A 226 2.72 -14.82 11.44
CA PHE A 226 1.86 -15.02 12.61
C PHE A 226 1.68 -13.73 13.43
N LEU A 227 2.77 -13.01 13.69
CA LEU A 227 2.71 -11.71 14.38
C LEU A 227 1.92 -10.68 13.57
N GLY A 228 2.13 -10.64 12.24
CA GLY A 228 1.35 -9.77 11.36
C GLY A 228 -0.15 -10.06 11.43
N GLU A 229 -0.55 -11.32 11.49
CA GLU A 229 -1.96 -11.73 11.63
C GLU A 229 -2.54 -11.30 12.97
N ILE A 230 -1.80 -11.49 14.09
CA ILE A 230 -2.24 -11.04 15.43
C ILE A 230 -2.42 -9.53 15.47
N ILE A 231 -1.45 -8.76 14.95
CA ILE A 231 -1.53 -7.28 14.92
C ILE A 231 -2.76 -6.82 14.14
N LEU A 232 -3.07 -7.47 13.04
CA LEU A 232 -4.27 -7.16 12.27
C LEU A 232 -5.54 -7.48 13.04
N GLN A 233 -5.61 -8.61 13.72
CA GLN A 233 -6.77 -8.99 14.53
C GLN A 233 -6.99 -8.02 15.69
N THR A 234 -5.93 -7.60 16.37
CA THR A 234 -6.02 -6.64 17.50
C THR A 234 -6.48 -5.24 17.04
N LYS A 235 -6.17 -4.83 15.80
CA LYS A 235 -6.68 -3.58 15.22
C LYS A 235 -8.13 -3.64 14.75
N GLN A 236 -8.74 -4.82 14.71
CA GLN A 236 -10.07 -5.04 14.14
C GLN A 236 -11.25 -4.75 15.08
N ASP A 237 -11.06 -4.10 16.21
CA ASP A 237 -12.15 -3.57 17.05
C ASP A 237 -12.96 -2.44 16.38
N LYS A 238 -12.51 -1.94 15.22
CA LYS A 238 -13.33 -1.07 14.36
C LYS A 238 -14.18 -1.92 13.43
N LYS A 239 -15.50 -1.67 13.42
CA LYS A 239 -16.56 -2.35 12.66
C LYS A 239 -16.08 -2.85 11.29
N ARG A 240 -16.10 -4.17 11.07
CA ARG A 240 -15.70 -4.85 9.84
C ARG A 240 -16.71 -4.75 8.68
N TYR A 241 -17.87 -4.17 8.93
CA TYR A 241 -19.00 -4.14 8.00
C TYR A 241 -19.64 -2.76 7.99
N LEU A 242 -20.15 -2.39 6.85
CA LEU A 242 -20.99 -1.23 6.67
C LEU A 242 -22.44 -1.70 6.73
N ILE A 243 -23.21 -1.13 7.66
CA ILE A 243 -24.66 -1.34 7.69
C ILE A 243 -25.22 -0.38 6.62
N LYS A 244 -25.79 -0.94 5.57
CA LYS A 244 -26.40 -0.16 4.50
C LYS A 244 -27.82 0.28 4.86
N ASP A 245 -28.60 -0.62 5.42
CA ASP A 245 -30.00 -0.39 5.80
C ASP A 245 -30.29 -1.16 7.09
N GLU A 246 -30.94 -0.53 8.07
CA GLU A 246 -31.45 -1.17 9.28
C GLU A 246 -32.95 -1.45 9.07
N LEU A 247 -33.33 -2.72 9.11
CA LEU A 247 -34.72 -3.11 9.21
C LEU A 247 -35.13 -2.96 10.67
N ASN A 248 -36.08 -2.06 10.95
CA ASN A 248 -36.69 -1.98 12.27
C ASN A 248 -37.47 -3.29 12.51
N LEU A 249 -36.91 -4.17 13.33
CA LEU A 249 -37.56 -5.36 13.88
C LEU A 249 -38.30 -4.98 15.14
#